data_b517aebc9987f901f6824b3e5072a3e5
#
_entry.id   b517aebc9987f901f6824b3e5072a3e5
#
_cell.length_a   1.000
_cell.length_b   1.000
_cell.length_c   1.000
_cell.angle_alpha   90.00
_cell.angle_beta   90.00
_cell.angle_gamma   90.00
#
_symmetry.space_group_name_H-M   'P 1'
#
loop_
_entity.id
_entity.type
_entity.pdbx_description
1 polymer ?
#
loop_
_entity_poly.entity_id
_entity_poly.type
_entity_poly.pdbx_seq_one_letter_code
_entity_poly.pdbx_strand_id
1 'polypeptide(L)'
;MKKNLRLFFVAVLAMVMGSVSAQEVVFDFTDEANPWGLPTDQLKETGTFTKDGKSIVITTTNYTRWFADTKALLIGKKDATLTLPAFDFDVERIEVIGHANASGKVTQNIFVGDEAVSTEVTGAKSTAVFDIATAKQAAGTIYVIKVTNDNNDQITKINVWKKGTAQEVTVPEAANIAAFTAMGNGAEAALKLDGAKVTFVSADGKYVYVRDATGGMCFYNQSAMAGATNKWQLGGKVEGKVSIYNGMTQMTVTDAAAMTHTDGAEYQPVEIALAAAKDHVADLVKITDKITVVLDNNKFYTDADKSLQIYDNFKLKYTIAEGDVLEGLTGVVIPYNAQLEIAPIANVLAGISDIKADAADAPVYNLGGQRVAAAKKGIYIRNGKKYIVK
;
A
#
# COMPACT_ATOMS: atom_id res chain seq x y z
N MET A 1 45.52 4.54 13.96
CA MET A 1 44.89 5.36 12.91
C MET A 1 44.20 4.46 11.90
N LYS A 2 42.90 4.25 12.01
CA LYS A 2 42.10 3.54 11.01
C LYS A 2 41.06 4.54 10.48
N LYS A 3 41.25 4.95 9.21
CA LYS A 3 40.36 5.88 8.52
C LYS A 3 39.06 5.14 8.15
N ASN A 4 37.95 5.59 8.68
CA ASN A 4 36.62 5.16 8.29
C ASN A 4 36.31 5.68 6.88
N LEU A 5 36.32 4.79 5.91
CA LEU A 5 35.86 5.06 4.55
C LEU A 5 34.32 5.05 4.60
N ARG A 6 33.71 6.22 4.77
CA ARG A 6 32.27 6.40 4.55
C ARG A 6 32.08 6.38 3.04
N LEU A 7 31.53 5.27 2.53
CA LEU A 7 31.00 5.22 1.17
C LEU A 7 29.78 6.15 1.13
N PHE A 8 29.96 7.32 0.54
CA PHE A 8 28.87 8.13 0.05
C PHE A 8 28.33 7.41 -1.19
N PHE A 9 27.18 6.74 -1.07
CA PHE A 9 26.34 6.47 -2.21
C PHE A 9 25.76 7.81 -2.67
N VAL A 10 26.45 8.46 -3.57
CA VAL A 10 25.85 9.48 -4.42
C VAL A 10 24.91 8.73 -5.34
N ALA A 11 23.62 8.76 -5.03
CA ALA A 11 22.61 8.46 -6.01
C ALA A 11 22.79 9.48 -7.13
N VAL A 12 23.45 9.08 -8.20
CA VAL A 12 23.41 9.79 -9.46
C VAL A 12 21.97 9.66 -9.94
N LEU A 13 21.14 10.62 -9.52
CA LEU A 13 19.95 10.96 -10.24
C LEU A 13 20.45 11.40 -11.61
N ALA A 14 20.49 10.48 -12.54
CA ALA A 14 20.64 10.81 -13.95
C ALA A 14 19.40 11.64 -14.31
N MET A 15 19.51 12.94 -14.10
CA MET A 15 18.69 13.89 -14.83
C MET A 15 19.02 13.63 -16.29
N VAL A 16 18.19 12.84 -16.94
CA VAL A 16 18.01 12.97 -18.37
C VAL A 16 17.49 14.40 -18.56
N MET A 17 18.41 15.32 -18.79
CA MET A 17 18.08 16.62 -19.35
C MET A 17 17.72 16.40 -20.83
N GLY A 18 16.66 15.65 -21.07
CA GLY A 18 15.87 15.85 -22.24
C GLY A 18 15.30 17.27 -22.11
N SER A 19 15.38 18.06 -23.16
CA SER A 19 14.72 19.35 -23.26
C SER A 19 13.33 19.22 -22.64
N VAL A 20 13.10 19.84 -21.47
CA VAL A 20 11.79 19.93 -20.87
C VAL A 20 10.98 20.78 -21.85
N SER A 21 10.25 20.13 -22.74
CA SER A 21 9.26 20.81 -23.56
C SER A 21 8.19 21.24 -22.57
N ALA A 22 8.15 22.53 -22.29
CA ALA A 22 7.19 23.11 -21.35
C ALA A 22 5.78 22.90 -21.92
N GLN A 23 4.82 22.59 -21.05
CA GLN A 23 3.41 22.66 -21.39
C GLN A 23 3.14 24.04 -21.98
N GLU A 24 2.43 24.10 -23.09
CA GLU A 24 2.15 25.37 -23.75
C GLU A 24 1.30 26.29 -22.87
N VAL A 25 0.31 25.72 -22.15
CA VAL A 25 -0.55 26.46 -21.21
C VAL A 25 -0.76 25.63 -19.95
N VAL A 26 -0.63 26.30 -18.79
CA VAL A 26 -0.90 25.73 -17.47
C VAL A 26 -1.99 26.55 -16.78
N PHE A 27 -3.01 25.87 -16.26
CA PHE A 27 -3.99 26.40 -15.33
C PHE A 27 -3.63 25.85 -13.94
N ASP A 28 -3.08 26.68 -13.08
CA ASP A 28 -2.63 26.32 -11.74
C ASP A 28 -3.59 26.88 -10.69
N PHE A 29 -4.17 26.02 -9.87
CA PHE A 29 -5.10 26.36 -8.79
C PHE A 29 -4.47 26.23 -7.41
N THR A 30 -3.17 25.88 -7.32
CA THR A 30 -2.48 25.62 -6.05
C THR A 30 -2.00 26.88 -5.32
N ASP A 31 -2.08 28.04 -5.92
CA ASP A 31 -1.65 29.29 -5.33
C ASP A 31 -2.57 29.71 -4.18
N GLU A 32 -2.00 29.90 -3.00
CA GLU A 32 -2.72 30.27 -1.76
C GLU A 32 -3.45 31.62 -1.87
N ALA A 33 -2.97 32.52 -2.72
CA ALA A 33 -3.61 33.81 -2.99
C ALA A 33 -4.91 33.66 -3.78
N ASN A 34 -5.23 32.46 -4.28
CA ASN A 34 -6.40 32.19 -5.13
C ASN A 34 -6.56 33.23 -6.26
N PRO A 35 -5.54 33.41 -7.12
CA PRO A 35 -5.53 34.49 -8.11
C PRO A 35 -6.60 34.34 -9.20
N TRP A 36 -7.26 33.17 -9.28
CA TRP A 36 -8.43 32.96 -10.12
C TRP A 36 -9.69 33.57 -9.55
N GLY A 37 -9.70 34.00 -8.27
CA GLY A 37 -10.91 34.50 -7.60
C GLY A 37 -12.00 33.43 -7.48
N LEU A 38 -11.59 32.16 -7.35
CA LEU A 38 -12.53 31.04 -7.19
C LEU A 38 -13.28 31.17 -5.86
N PRO A 39 -14.56 30.78 -5.80
CA PRO A 39 -15.34 30.88 -4.58
C PRO A 39 -14.76 29.98 -3.49
N THR A 40 -14.61 30.49 -2.28
CA THR A 40 -14.26 29.71 -1.07
C THR A 40 -15.48 29.06 -0.45
N ASP A 41 -16.66 29.63 -0.68
CA ASP A 41 -17.95 29.04 -0.33
C ASP A 41 -18.52 28.25 -1.52
N GLN A 42 -19.57 27.46 -1.26
CA GLN A 42 -20.20 26.62 -2.29
C GLN A 42 -20.95 27.45 -3.33
N LEU A 43 -20.37 27.69 -4.50
CA LEU A 43 -21.06 28.25 -5.65
C LEU A 43 -21.90 27.17 -6.33
N LYS A 44 -23.20 27.43 -6.52
CA LYS A 44 -24.16 26.53 -7.17
C LYS A 44 -24.57 26.93 -8.57
N GLU A 45 -23.99 28.00 -9.08
CA GLU A 45 -24.30 28.59 -10.39
C GLU A 45 -23.08 28.50 -11.31
N THR A 46 -23.31 28.67 -12.60
CA THR A 46 -22.23 28.79 -13.58
C THR A 46 -21.42 30.06 -13.30
N GLY A 47 -20.09 29.90 -13.25
CA GLY A 47 -19.15 31.00 -13.01
C GLY A 47 -18.07 31.09 -14.08
N THR A 48 -17.65 32.30 -14.38
CA THR A 48 -16.49 32.59 -15.24
C THR A 48 -15.38 33.15 -14.36
N PHE A 49 -14.19 32.55 -14.44
CA PHE A 49 -13.02 32.89 -13.64
C PHE A 49 -11.85 33.22 -14.56
N THR A 50 -11.16 34.32 -14.29
CA THR A 50 -10.12 34.84 -15.19
C THR A 50 -8.83 35.10 -14.44
N LYS A 51 -7.71 34.62 -14.99
CA LYS A 51 -6.36 34.91 -14.53
C LYS A 51 -5.44 35.08 -15.73
N ASP A 52 -4.62 36.13 -15.71
CA ASP A 52 -3.61 36.41 -16.75
C ASP A 52 -4.18 36.41 -18.19
N GLY A 53 -5.37 36.97 -18.35
CA GLY A 53 -6.05 37.06 -19.65
C GLY A 53 -6.70 35.74 -20.13
N LYS A 54 -6.58 34.63 -19.38
CA LYS A 54 -7.24 33.35 -19.67
C LYS A 54 -8.50 33.22 -18.83
N SER A 55 -9.60 32.82 -19.45
CA SER A 55 -10.88 32.63 -18.78
C SER A 55 -11.30 31.16 -18.85
N ILE A 56 -11.73 30.60 -17.73
CA ILE A 56 -12.40 29.30 -17.63
C ILE A 56 -13.86 29.50 -17.25
N VAL A 57 -14.74 28.63 -17.73
CA VAL A 57 -16.16 28.65 -17.35
C VAL A 57 -16.46 27.34 -16.63
N ILE A 58 -17.01 27.40 -15.43
CA ILE A 58 -17.38 26.24 -14.63
C ILE A 58 -18.90 26.20 -14.51
N THR A 59 -19.48 25.07 -14.97
CA THR A 59 -20.90 24.75 -14.74
C THR A 59 -20.96 23.58 -13.75
N THR A 60 -21.63 23.78 -12.64
CA THR A 60 -21.74 22.80 -11.58
C THR A 60 -23.15 22.21 -11.52
N THR A 61 -23.25 20.94 -11.19
CA THR A 61 -24.51 20.25 -10.90
C THR A 61 -24.77 20.08 -9.41
N ASN A 62 -23.75 20.35 -8.58
CA ASN A 62 -23.85 20.34 -7.13
C ASN A 62 -23.31 21.64 -6.54
N TYR A 63 -21.99 21.84 -6.55
CA TYR A 63 -21.33 23.08 -6.18
C TYR A 63 -19.88 23.09 -6.66
N THR A 64 -19.34 24.31 -6.76
CA THR A 64 -17.91 24.55 -7.03
C THR A 64 -17.35 25.35 -5.88
N ARG A 65 -16.13 25.07 -5.46
CA ARG A 65 -15.36 25.92 -4.55
C ARG A 65 -13.87 25.64 -4.66
N TRP A 66 -13.08 26.59 -4.22
CA TRP A 66 -11.66 26.40 -3.97
C TRP A 66 -11.42 25.97 -2.51
N PHE A 67 -10.63 24.91 -2.33
CA PHE A 67 -10.25 24.40 -1.02
C PHE A 67 -8.87 24.94 -0.63
N ALA A 68 -8.79 25.78 0.40
CA ALA A 68 -7.53 26.31 0.90
C ALA A 68 -6.61 25.20 1.46
N ASP A 69 -7.15 24.24 2.19
CA ASP A 69 -6.38 23.18 2.83
C ASP A 69 -5.69 22.23 1.82
N THR A 70 -6.34 21.95 0.72
CA THR A 70 -5.82 21.06 -0.33
C THR A 70 -5.30 21.80 -1.55
N LYS A 71 -5.49 23.13 -1.59
CA LYS A 71 -5.12 23.98 -2.71
C LYS A 71 -5.62 23.43 -4.05
N ALA A 72 -6.90 23.10 -4.09
CA ALA A 72 -7.54 22.47 -5.24
C ALA A 72 -8.87 23.11 -5.56
N LEU A 73 -9.18 23.20 -6.86
CA LEU A 73 -10.51 23.51 -7.35
C LEU A 73 -11.40 22.27 -7.28
N LEU A 74 -12.46 22.31 -6.52
CA LEU A 74 -13.50 21.27 -6.54
C LEU A 74 -14.59 21.67 -7.51
N ILE A 75 -14.91 20.77 -8.43
CA ILE A 75 -16.12 20.83 -9.26
C ILE A 75 -17.02 19.63 -8.95
N GLY A 76 -18.31 19.89 -8.77
CA GLY A 76 -19.22 18.88 -8.23
C GLY A 76 -19.98 18.12 -9.26
N LYS A 77 -19.85 16.82 -9.17
CA LYS A 77 -20.61 15.64 -9.60
C LYS A 77 -20.88 15.52 -11.10
N LYS A 78 -21.57 14.42 -11.44
CA LYS A 78 -21.93 14.09 -12.82
C LYS A 78 -22.52 15.28 -13.57
N ASP A 79 -22.08 15.46 -14.80
CA ASP A 79 -22.39 16.54 -15.72
C ASP A 79 -21.86 17.94 -15.34
N ALA A 80 -21.07 18.05 -14.25
CA ALA A 80 -20.29 19.25 -13.99
C ALA A 80 -19.19 19.41 -15.05
N THR A 81 -18.94 20.64 -15.50
CA THR A 81 -18.00 20.92 -16.57
C THR A 81 -17.04 22.04 -16.21
N LEU A 82 -15.81 21.96 -16.75
CA LEU A 82 -14.87 23.06 -16.82
C LEU A 82 -14.52 23.28 -18.29
N THR A 83 -14.94 24.41 -18.83
CA THR A 83 -14.66 24.80 -20.21
C THR A 83 -13.37 25.61 -20.26
N LEU A 84 -12.43 25.18 -21.08
CA LEU A 84 -11.18 25.87 -21.35
C LEU A 84 -11.36 26.96 -22.42
N PRO A 85 -10.54 28.02 -22.46
CA PRO A 85 -10.54 28.96 -23.56
C PRO A 85 -10.10 28.30 -24.86
N ALA A 86 -10.43 28.89 -25.99
CA ALA A 86 -9.83 28.47 -27.25
C ALA A 86 -8.34 28.81 -27.28
N PHE A 87 -7.54 27.89 -27.85
CA PHE A 87 -6.08 28.06 -28.01
C PHE A 87 -5.77 28.42 -29.46
N ASP A 88 -4.72 29.20 -29.67
CA ASP A 88 -4.22 29.59 -31.00
C ASP A 88 -3.28 28.56 -31.65
N PHE A 89 -3.21 27.37 -31.08
CA PHE A 89 -2.44 26.23 -31.53
C PHE A 89 -3.27 24.94 -31.51
N ASP A 90 -2.83 23.93 -32.26
CA ASP A 90 -3.41 22.58 -32.24
C ASP A 90 -3.11 21.90 -30.91
N VAL A 91 -4.14 21.37 -30.23
CA VAL A 91 -4.02 20.69 -28.92
C VAL A 91 -3.95 19.17 -29.12
N GLU A 92 -2.85 18.56 -28.69
CA GLU A 92 -2.65 17.11 -28.76
C GLU A 92 -3.15 16.39 -27.50
N ARG A 93 -2.90 17.00 -26.33
CA ARG A 93 -3.17 16.38 -25.03
C ARG A 93 -3.64 17.42 -24.01
N ILE A 94 -4.55 16.99 -23.14
CA ILE A 94 -4.92 17.70 -21.93
C ILE A 94 -4.69 16.80 -20.74
N GLU A 95 -3.99 17.29 -19.71
CA GLU A 95 -3.76 16.57 -18.47
C GLU A 95 -4.49 17.29 -17.34
N VAL A 96 -5.26 16.54 -16.55
CA VAL A 96 -5.94 17.04 -15.36
C VAL A 96 -5.27 16.43 -14.13
N ILE A 97 -4.59 17.26 -13.37
CA ILE A 97 -3.89 16.86 -12.15
C ILE A 97 -4.82 17.10 -10.98
N GLY A 98 -5.27 16.03 -10.33
CA GLY A 98 -6.16 16.04 -9.19
C GLY A 98 -5.42 15.90 -7.88
N HIS A 99 -5.98 16.46 -6.81
CA HIS A 99 -5.63 16.05 -5.47
C HIS A 99 -6.24 14.67 -5.24
N ALA A 100 -5.39 13.67 -5.00
CA ALA A 100 -5.84 12.31 -4.75
C ALA A 100 -6.68 12.26 -3.46
N ASN A 101 -7.98 12.42 -3.59
CA ASN A 101 -8.91 12.08 -2.53
C ASN A 101 -9.00 10.55 -2.48
N ALA A 102 -8.57 9.98 -1.37
CA ALA A 102 -8.53 8.53 -1.14
C ALA A 102 -9.90 7.82 -1.28
N SER A 103 -11.00 8.58 -1.34
CA SER A 103 -12.37 8.01 -1.37
C SER A 103 -13.09 8.16 -2.71
N GLY A 104 -12.61 8.97 -3.66
CA GLY A 104 -13.36 9.30 -4.87
C GLY A 104 -12.72 8.78 -6.16
N LYS A 105 -13.33 7.80 -6.79
CA LYS A 105 -13.01 7.41 -8.17
C LYS A 105 -13.78 8.31 -9.12
N VAL A 106 -13.29 9.54 -9.35
CA VAL A 106 -13.91 10.44 -10.34
C VAL A 106 -13.67 9.88 -11.74
N THR A 107 -14.70 9.97 -12.58
CA THR A 107 -14.58 9.63 -14.00
C THR A 107 -14.75 10.91 -14.81
N GLN A 108 -13.83 11.15 -15.75
CA GLN A 108 -13.75 12.34 -16.56
C GLN A 108 -13.54 12.02 -18.03
N ASN A 109 -13.98 12.90 -18.89
CA ASN A 109 -13.65 12.87 -20.31
C ASN A 109 -13.58 14.30 -20.87
N ILE A 110 -12.95 14.47 -22.04
CA ILE A 110 -12.89 15.73 -22.79
C ILE A 110 -13.92 15.72 -23.88
N PHE A 111 -14.65 16.81 -23.99
CA PHE A 111 -15.69 17.02 -25.00
C PHE A 111 -15.41 18.26 -25.86
N VAL A 112 -15.93 18.22 -27.10
CA VAL A 112 -16.10 19.37 -27.98
C VAL A 112 -17.58 19.43 -28.37
N GLY A 113 -18.31 20.41 -27.85
CA GLY A 113 -19.78 20.36 -27.85
C GLY A 113 -20.25 19.15 -27.05
N ASP A 114 -21.10 18.31 -27.68
CA ASP A 114 -21.62 17.08 -27.04
C ASP A 114 -20.81 15.82 -27.40
N GLU A 115 -19.76 15.94 -28.19
CA GLU A 115 -18.95 14.82 -28.66
C GLU A 115 -17.75 14.60 -27.74
N ALA A 116 -17.58 13.36 -27.24
CA ALA A 116 -16.38 12.95 -26.53
C ALA A 116 -15.19 12.84 -27.50
N VAL A 117 -14.09 13.51 -27.20
CA VAL A 117 -12.91 13.62 -28.09
C VAL A 117 -11.66 12.98 -27.52
N SER A 118 -11.78 12.30 -26.38
CA SER A 118 -10.73 11.52 -25.77
C SER A 118 -11.29 10.22 -25.21
N THR A 119 -10.42 9.33 -24.67
CA THR A 119 -10.83 8.18 -23.91
C THR A 119 -11.20 8.62 -22.48
N GLU A 120 -12.31 8.09 -21.95
CA GLU A 120 -12.73 8.33 -20.59
C GLU A 120 -11.69 7.77 -19.61
N VAL A 121 -11.30 8.56 -18.59
CA VAL A 121 -10.39 8.16 -17.54
C VAL A 121 -11.13 8.04 -16.22
N THR A 122 -11.04 6.87 -15.58
CA THR A 122 -11.59 6.60 -14.26
C THR A 122 -10.46 6.35 -13.27
N GLY A 123 -10.56 6.91 -12.08
CA GLY A 123 -9.76 6.48 -10.95
C GLY A 123 -9.05 7.57 -10.18
N ALA A 124 -8.33 7.11 -9.15
CA ALA A 124 -7.55 7.92 -8.24
C ALA A 124 -6.13 8.24 -8.76
N LYS A 125 -5.93 8.29 -10.08
CA LYS A 125 -4.64 8.73 -10.61
C LYS A 125 -4.47 10.21 -10.28
N SER A 126 -3.30 10.59 -9.82
CA SER A 126 -2.96 12.00 -9.57
C SER A 126 -3.01 12.83 -10.86
N THR A 127 -2.88 12.19 -12.01
CA THR A 127 -2.95 12.82 -13.33
C THR A 127 -3.84 11.98 -14.25
N ALA A 128 -4.92 12.58 -14.74
CA ALA A 128 -5.72 12.03 -15.83
C ALA A 128 -5.18 12.60 -17.14
N VAL A 129 -4.79 11.70 -18.07
CA VAL A 129 -4.21 12.06 -19.37
C VAL A 129 -5.24 11.81 -20.45
N PHE A 130 -5.52 12.84 -21.24
CA PHE A 130 -6.50 12.83 -22.32
C PHE A 130 -5.82 13.17 -23.65
N ASP A 131 -5.50 12.15 -24.45
CA ASP A 131 -5.07 12.33 -25.82
C ASP A 131 -6.27 12.73 -26.67
N ILE A 132 -6.18 13.87 -27.34
CA ILE A 132 -7.28 14.43 -28.13
C ILE A 132 -7.30 13.75 -29.52
N ALA A 133 -8.48 13.27 -29.92
CA ALA A 133 -8.67 12.69 -31.25
C ALA A 133 -8.15 13.62 -32.33
N THR A 134 -7.34 13.12 -33.26
CA THR A 134 -6.60 13.91 -34.26
C THR A 134 -7.51 14.88 -35.04
N ALA A 135 -8.74 14.49 -35.35
CA ALA A 135 -9.72 15.33 -36.06
C ALA A 135 -10.24 16.52 -35.23
N LYS A 136 -9.93 16.57 -33.94
CA LYS A 136 -10.44 17.58 -32.99
C LYS A 136 -9.32 18.42 -32.37
N GLN A 137 -8.11 18.30 -32.85
CA GLN A 137 -6.94 19.01 -32.29
C GLN A 137 -6.81 20.47 -32.78
N ALA A 138 -7.53 20.88 -33.79
CA ALA A 138 -7.33 22.16 -34.49
C ALA A 138 -7.37 23.38 -33.56
N ALA A 139 -6.51 24.34 -33.83
CA ALA A 139 -6.54 25.68 -33.17
C ALA A 139 -7.94 26.27 -33.19
N GLY A 140 -8.31 27.02 -32.14
CA GLY A 140 -9.64 27.58 -31.97
C GLY A 140 -10.69 26.64 -31.40
N THR A 141 -10.37 25.33 -31.20
CA THR A 141 -11.29 24.38 -30.61
C THR A 141 -11.49 24.68 -29.10
N ILE A 142 -12.75 24.63 -28.66
CA ILE A 142 -13.12 24.79 -27.24
C ILE A 142 -13.30 23.42 -26.63
N TYR A 143 -12.46 23.10 -25.63
CA TYR A 143 -12.48 21.83 -24.91
C TYR A 143 -13.22 21.96 -23.59
N VAL A 144 -13.99 20.95 -23.25
CA VAL A 144 -14.76 20.85 -22.02
C VAL A 144 -14.35 19.63 -21.24
N ILE A 145 -13.77 19.81 -20.08
CA ILE A 145 -13.53 18.72 -19.10
C ILE A 145 -14.86 18.46 -18.41
N LYS A 146 -15.37 17.24 -18.52
CA LYS A 146 -16.67 16.87 -17.96
C LYS A 146 -16.53 15.71 -16.98
N VAL A 147 -17.16 15.84 -15.81
CA VAL A 147 -17.31 14.75 -14.83
C VAL A 147 -18.46 13.86 -15.28
N THR A 148 -18.20 12.55 -15.42
CA THR A 148 -19.16 11.58 -15.99
C THR A 148 -19.82 10.68 -14.95
N ASN A 149 -19.36 10.74 -13.67
CA ASN A 149 -19.97 10.00 -12.55
C ASN A 149 -20.31 10.90 -11.36
N ASP A 150 -20.98 10.34 -10.33
CA ASP A 150 -21.48 11.08 -9.16
C ASP A 150 -20.38 11.39 -8.10
N ASN A 151 -19.12 11.53 -8.50
CA ASN A 151 -18.04 11.97 -7.64
C ASN A 151 -17.64 13.41 -7.90
N ASN A 152 -17.13 14.07 -6.86
CA ASN A 152 -16.55 15.39 -6.99
C ASN A 152 -15.13 15.28 -7.55
N ASP A 153 -14.79 16.16 -8.46
CA ASP A 153 -13.43 16.31 -8.96
C ASP A 153 -12.67 17.36 -8.17
N GLN A 154 -11.41 17.08 -7.87
CA GLN A 154 -10.51 18.03 -7.19
C GLN A 154 -9.28 18.25 -8.07
N ILE A 155 -9.25 19.40 -8.72
CA ILE A 155 -8.24 19.75 -9.71
C ILE A 155 -7.21 20.69 -9.09
N THR A 156 -5.93 20.33 -9.12
CA THR A 156 -4.83 21.21 -8.72
C THR A 156 -4.24 21.95 -9.89
N LYS A 157 -4.13 21.28 -11.06
CA LYS A 157 -3.62 21.86 -12.31
C LYS A 157 -4.28 21.26 -13.53
N ILE A 158 -4.29 22.02 -14.61
CA ILE A 158 -4.58 21.52 -15.95
C ILE A 158 -3.41 21.93 -16.86
N ASN A 159 -2.78 20.95 -17.51
CA ASN A 159 -1.76 21.18 -18.51
C ASN A 159 -2.34 20.97 -19.90
N VAL A 160 -2.08 21.89 -20.81
CA VAL A 160 -2.48 21.79 -22.21
C VAL A 160 -1.22 21.71 -23.08
N TRP A 161 -1.13 20.65 -23.89
CA TRP A 161 0.00 20.35 -24.72
C TRP A 161 -0.29 20.62 -26.17
N LYS A 162 0.59 21.42 -26.80
CA LYS A 162 0.57 21.68 -28.21
C LYS A 162 0.94 20.41 -28.98
N LYS A 163 0.37 20.23 -30.14
CA LYS A 163 0.66 19.10 -31.04
C LYS A 163 2.15 18.95 -31.31
N GLY A 164 2.64 17.73 -31.12
CA GLY A 164 4.05 17.36 -31.25
C GLY A 164 4.93 17.72 -30.06
N THR A 165 4.36 18.23 -28.95
CA THR A 165 5.12 18.58 -27.75
C THR A 165 4.76 17.74 -26.53
N ALA A 166 3.65 17.00 -26.57
CA ALA A 166 3.23 16.15 -25.47
C ALA A 166 4.28 15.03 -25.25
N GLN A 167 4.76 14.95 -24.01
CA GLN A 167 5.67 13.87 -23.60
C GLN A 167 4.87 12.71 -23.06
N GLU A 168 5.40 11.50 -23.21
CA GLU A 168 4.81 10.34 -22.57
C GLU A 168 4.93 10.51 -21.04
N VAL A 169 3.82 10.42 -20.34
CA VAL A 169 3.83 10.45 -18.86
C VAL A 169 4.35 9.11 -18.39
N THR A 170 5.65 9.05 -18.11
CA THR A 170 6.26 7.85 -17.56
C THR A 170 6.22 7.91 -16.04
N VAL A 171 5.59 6.92 -15.43
CA VAL A 171 5.70 6.71 -13.98
C VAL A 171 7.13 6.23 -13.68
N PRO A 172 7.89 6.85 -12.75
CA PRO A 172 9.23 6.42 -12.41
C PRO A 172 9.27 4.94 -12.05
N GLU A 173 10.23 4.19 -12.57
CA GLU A 173 10.38 2.76 -12.24
C GLU A 173 11.20 2.57 -10.96
N ALA A 174 10.68 1.75 -10.06
CA ALA A 174 11.39 1.18 -8.93
C ALA A 174 11.82 -0.26 -9.29
N ALA A 175 13.13 -0.49 -9.34
CA ALA A 175 13.68 -1.77 -9.79
C ALA A 175 13.37 -2.94 -8.83
N ASN A 176 13.01 -2.64 -7.57
CA ASN A 176 12.77 -3.61 -6.51
C ASN A 176 12.06 -2.94 -5.31
N ILE A 177 11.69 -3.72 -4.30
CA ILE A 177 10.96 -3.24 -3.12
C ILE A 177 11.75 -2.20 -2.32
N ALA A 178 13.07 -2.37 -2.16
CA ALA A 178 13.89 -1.37 -1.45
C ALA A 178 13.92 -0.03 -2.19
N ALA A 179 14.07 -0.04 -3.52
CA ALA A 179 14.03 1.16 -4.34
C ALA A 179 12.65 1.86 -4.25
N PHE A 180 11.56 1.09 -4.28
CA PHE A 180 10.21 1.60 -4.11
C PHE A 180 10.02 2.27 -2.74
N THR A 181 10.44 1.61 -1.66
CA THR A 181 10.39 2.15 -0.31
C THR A 181 11.18 3.45 -0.17
N ALA A 182 12.36 3.52 -0.81
CA ALA A 182 13.24 4.68 -0.75
C ALA A 182 12.69 5.94 -1.45
N MET A 183 11.68 5.79 -2.32
CA MET A 183 11.02 6.93 -2.96
C MET A 183 10.22 7.80 -1.98
N GLY A 184 9.86 7.23 -0.83
CA GLY A 184 9.16 7.94 0.24
C GLY A 184 7.64 7.99 0.07
N ASN A 185 6.98 8.30 1.18
CA ASN A 185 5.53 8.30 1.28
C ASN A 185 4.88 9.29 0.28
N GLY A 186 3.89 8.82 -0.46
CA GLY A 186 3.15 9.57 -1.48
C GLY A 186 3.77 9.58 -2.88
N ALA A 187 5.01 9.09 -3.06
CA ALA A 187 5.62 9.00 -4.38
C ALA A 187 4.90 7.97 -5.26
N GLU A 188 4.73 8.30 -6.55
CA GLU A 188 4.20 7.36 -7.54
C GLU A 188 5.34 6.62 -8.22
N ALA A 189 5.18 5.32 -8.41
CA ALA A 189 6.15 4.49 -9.09
C ALA A 189 5.54 3.24 -9.73
N ALA A 190 6.22 2.74 -10.76
CA ALA A 190 6.03 1.42 -11.31
C ALA A 190 7.03 0.47 -10.65
N LEU A 191 6.56 -0.36 -9.72
CA LEU A 191 7.41 -1.35 -9.04
C LEU A 191 7.57 -2.59 -9.91
N LYS A 192 8.80 -2.99 -10.21
CA LYS A 192 9.12 -4.29 -10.80
C LYS A 192 8.99 -5.38 -9.74
N LEU A 193 8.28 -6.45 -10.11
CA LEU A 193 7.98 -7.57 -9.20
C LEU A 193 8.78 -8.83 -9.53
N ASP A 194 9.72 -8.78 -10.46
CA ASP A 194 10.49 -9.95 -10.87
C ASP A 194 11.28 -10.53 -9.69
N GLY A 195 10.99 -11.81 -9.37
CA GLY A 195 11.57 -12.51 -8.23
C GLY A 195 10.90 -12.25 -6.87
N ALA A 196 9.89 -11.37 -6.83
CA ALA A 196 9.11 -11.18 -5.62
C ALA A 196 8.16 -12.37 -5.38
N LYS A 197 7.94 -12.71 -4.09
CA LYS A 197 7.07 -13.81 -3.67
C LYS A 197 6.07 -13.32 -2.64
N VAL A 198 4.87 -13.86 -2.69
CA VAL A 198 3.91 -13.71 -1.59
C VAL A 198 4.38 -14.59 -0.43
N THR A 199 4.67 -13.99 0.71
CA THR A 199 5.20 -14.67 1.89
C THR A 199 4.09 -15.09 2.85
N PHE A 200 3.04 -14.25 2.96
CA PHE A 200 1.90 -14.52 3.82
C PHE A 200 0.64 -13.79 3.33
N VAL A 201 -0.51 -14.42 3.50
CA VAL A 201 -1.83 -13.84 3.27
C VAL A 201 -2.69 -14.06 4.50
N SER A 202 -3.28 -13.00 5.04
CA SER A 202 -4.22 -13.11 6.16
C SER A 202 -5.49 -13.86 5.76
N ALA A 203 -6.16 -14.49 6.72
CA ALA A 203 -7.35 -15.29 6.47
C ALA A 203 -8.51 -14.50 5.80
N ASP A 204 -8.58 -13.18 6.04
CA ASP A 204 -9.54 -12.28 5.39
C ASP A 204 -9.05 -11.73 4.03
N GLY A 205 -7.85 -12.10 3.60
CA GLY A 205 -7.23 -11.67 2.34
C GLY A 205 -6.78 -10.20 2.29
N LYS A 206 -6.92 -9.46 3.40
CA LYS A 206 -6.59 -8.03 3.39
C LYS A 206 -5.10 -7.72 3.45
N TYR A 207 -4.36 -8.51 4.21
CA TYR A 207 -2.91 -8.36 4.33
C TYR A 207 -2.23 -9.37 3.44
N VAL A 208 -1.58 -8.89 2.39
CA VAL A 208 -0.74 -9.71 1.52
C VAL A 208 0.68 -9.20 1.62
N TYR A 209 1.53 -9.96 2.30
CA TYR A 209 2.94 -9.62 2.44
C TYR A 209 3.73 -10.20 1.28
N VAL A 210 4.60 -9.37 0.73
CA VAL A 210 5.41 -9.69 -0.44
C VAL A 210 6.86 -9.35 -0.15
N ARG A 211 7.76 -10.20 -0.62
CA ARG A 211 9.20 -10.03 -0.45
C ARG A 211 9.95 -10.33 -1.74
N ASP A 212 10.96 -9.52 -2.04
CA ASP A 212 12.04 -9.83 -2.98
C ASP A 212 13.39 -9.98 -2.25
N ALA A 213 14.49 -10.04 -3.00
CA ALA A 213 15.82 -10.15 -2.41
C ALA A 213 16.27 -8.89 -1.62
N THR A 214 15.57 -7.77 -1.78
CA THR A 214 15.97 -6.46 -1.24
C THR A 214 15.16 -6.02 -0.04
N GLY A 215 13.95 -6.56 0.15
CA GLY A 215 13.08 -6.19 1.25
C GLY A 215 11.68 -6.78 1.14
N GLY A 216 10.83 -6.40 2.08
CA GLY A 216 9.43 -6.79 2.12
C GLY A 216 8.50 -5.59 2.22
N MET A 217 7.26 -5.75 1.78
CA MET A 217 6.19 -4.77 1.85
C MET A 217 4.83 -5.44 2.02
N CYS A 218 3.80 -4.65 2.24
CA CYS A 218 2.43 -5.14 2.36
C CYS A 218 1.50 -4.50 1.32
N PHE A 219 0.76 -5.31 0.60
CA PHE A 219 -0.42 -4.89 -0.13
C PHE A 219 -1.62 -5.00 0.83
N TYR A 220 -2.07 -3.87 1.36
CA TYR A 220 -3.21 -3.84 2.27
C TYR A 220 -4.49 -3.55 1.51
N ASN A 221 -5.44 -4.51 1.51
CA ASN A 221 -6.77 -4.38 0.91
C ASN A 221 -6.74 -3.95 -0.57
N GLN A 222 -5.79 -4.47 -1.35
CA GLN A 222 -5.64 -4.16 -2.78
C GLN A 222 -6.31 -5.24 -3.64
N SER A 223 -7.23 -4.82 -4.52
CA SER A 223 -7.93 -5.73 -5.44
C SER A 223 -7.00 -6.48 -6.40
N ALA A 224 -5.84 -5.89 -6.73
CA ALA A 224 -4.80 -6.53 -7.51
C ALA A 224 -4.26 -7.83 -6.90
N MET A 225 -4.40 -7.99 -5.57
CA MET A 225 -3.95 -9.17 -4.83
C MET A 225 -5.12 -10.11 -4.46
N ALA A 226 -6.29 -9.93 -5.07
CA ALA A 226 -7.44 -10.81 -4.81
C ALA A 226 -7.13 -12.26 -5.20
N GLY A 227 -7.35 -13.20 -4.28
CA GLY A 227 -7.04 -14.62 -4.48
C GLY A 227 -5.56 -14.99 -4.30
N ALA A 228 -4.70 -14.04 -3.87
CA ALA A 228 -3.30 -14.34 -3.60
C ALA A 228 -3.14 -15.48 -2.59
N THR A 229 -2.10 -16.29 -2.79
CA THR A 229 -1.68 -17.35 -1.88
C THR A 229 -0.17 -17.24 -1.64
N ASN A 230 0.32 -17.84 -0.58
CA ASN A 230 1.76 -17.90 -0.29
C ASN A 230 2.55 -18.82 -1.25
N LYS A 231 1.93 -19.23 -2.37
CA LYS A 231 2.59 -19.93 -3.50
C LYS A 231 2.89 -18.98 -4.67
N TRP A 232 2.32 -17.77 -4.67
CA TRP A 232 2.49 -16.86 -5.78
C TRP A 232 3.94 -16.36 -5.87
N GLN A 233 4.50 -16.55 -7.06
CA GLN A 233 5.72 -15.88 -7.51
C GLN A 233 5.28 -14.78 -8.48
N LEU A 234 5.60 -13.54 -8.10
CA LEU A 234 5.18 -12.37 -8.85
C LEU A 234 6.15 -12.04 -9.97
N GLY A 235 5.66 -11.38 -10.99
CA GLY A 235 6.43 -10.89 -12.11
C GLY A 235 5.79 -9.68 -12.77
N GLY A 236 6.48 -9.13 -13.76
CA GLY A 236 6.05 -7.91 -14.45
C GLY A 236 6.17 -6.68 -13.57
N LYS A 237 5.20 -5.75 -13.69
CA LYS A 237 5.19 -4.51 -12.89
C LYS A 237 3.79 -4.15 -12.40
N VAL A 238 3.76 -3.41 -11.31
CA VAL A 238 2.55 -2.82 -10.74
C VAL A 238 2.80 -1.33 -10.50
N GLU A 239 1.87 -0.48 -10.91
CA GLU A 239 1.94 0.96 -10.67
C GLU A 239 1.12 1.35 -9.45
N GLY A 240 1.64 2.30 -8.67
CA GLY A 240 0.95 2.80 -7.49
C GLY A 240 1.74 3.81 -6.68
N LYS A 241 1.16 4.20 -5.55
CA LYS A 241 1.78 5.13 -4.61
C LYS A 241 2.42 4.38 -3.46
N VAL A 242 3.62 4.84 -3.07
CA VAL A 242 4.22 4.45 -1.80
C VAL A 242 3.34 4.98 -0.67
N SER A 243 2.95 4.12 0.23
CA SER A 243 2.25 4.47 1.47
C SER A 243 3.05 3.92 2.64
N ILE A 244 3.41 4.77 3.60
CA ILE A 244 4.11 4.33 4.81
C ILE A 244 3.15 4.46 5.98
N TYR A 245 2.68 3.33 6.48
CA TYR A 245 1.78 3.27 7.62
C TYR A 245 2.52 2.70 8.84
N ASN A 246 2.71 3.53 9.87
CA ASN A 246 3.44 3.17 11.10
C ASN A 246 4.83 2.54 10.85
N GLY A 247 5.52 2.94 9.77
CA GLY A 247 6.81 2.40 9.38
C GLY A 247 6.75 1.22 8.40
N MET A 248 5.56 0.63 8.16
CA MET A 248 5.37 -0.41 7.16
C MET A 248 5.20 0.20 5.77
N THR A 249 6.03 -0.21 4.83
CA THR A 249 5.84 0.12 3.42
C THR A 249 4.65 -0.64 2.86
N GLN A 250 3.72 0.10 2.29
CA GLN A 250 2.55 -0.40 1.59
C GLN A 250 2.51 0.22 0.19
N MET A 251 1.69 -0.34 -0.68
CA MET A 251 1.38 0.23 -1.98
C MET A 251 -0.11 0.45 -2.13
N THR A 252 -0.50 1.64 -2.53
CA THR A 252 -1.84 1.90 -3.06
C THR A 252 -1.77 1.70 -4.57
N VAL A 253 -2.28 0.57 -5.04
CA VAL A 253 -2.22 0.19 -6.47
C VAL A 253 -3.11 1.10 -7.31
N THR A 254 -2.57 1.65 -8.39
CA THR A 254 -3.30 2.44 -9.40
C THR A 254 -3.47 1.67 -10.71
N ASP A 255 -2.50 0.86 -11.09
CA ASP A 255 -2.56 -0.01 -12.27
C ASP A 255 -1.80 -1.32 -12.02
N ALA A 256 -2.46 -2.44 -12.29
CA ALA A 256 -1.89 -3.78 -12.17
C ALA A 256 -2.00 -4.59 -13.47
N ALA A 257 -2.32 -3.95 -14.60
CA ALA A 257 -2.53 -4.65 -15.87
C ALA A 257 -1.27 -5.40 -16.34
N ALA A 258 -0.08 -4.93 -15.98
CA ALA A 258 1.20 -5.55 -16.29
C ALA A 258 1.74 -6.48 -15.19
N MET A 259 1.00 -6.66 -14.11
CA MET A 259 1.37 -7.60 -13.04
C MET A 259 1.01 -9.02 -13.45
N THR A 260 1.93 -9.94 -13.22
CA THR A 260 1.72 -11.39 -13.46
C THR A 260 2.06 -12.19 -12.20
N HIS A 261 1.56 -13.40 -12.12
CA HIS A 261 1.98 -14.36 -11.10
C HIS A 261 1.98 -15.79 -11.67
N THR A 262 2.77 -16.65 -11.06
CA THR A 262 2.76 -18.09 -11.30
C THR A 262 2.76 -18.80 -9.95
N ASP A 263 2.15 -19.98 -9.90
CA ASP A 263 2.22 -20.81 -8.71
C ASP A 263 3.58 -21.52 -8.61
N GLY A 264 4.19 -21.41 -7.45
CA GLY A 264 5.42 -22.08 -7.08
C GLY A 264 5.27 -22.98 -5.84
N ALA A 265 6.37 -23.27 -5.21
CA ALA A 265 6.36 -23.90 -3.90
C ALA A 265 5.81 -22.92 -2.85
N GLU A 266 5.15 -23.46 -1.84
CA GLU A 266 4.67 -22.67 -0.70
C GLU A 266 5.85 -21.97 0.00
N TYR A 267 5.67 -20.66 0.29
CA TYR A 267 6.70 -19.91 0.98
C TYR A 267 6.90 -20.45 2.41
N GLN A 268 8.13 -20.74 2.74
CA GLN A 268 8.49 -21.21 4.08
C GLN A 268 9.04 -20.07 4.92
N PRO A 269 8.69 -19.98 6.21
CA PRO A 269 9.24 -18.98 7.10
C PRO A 269 10.76 -18.99 7.12
N VAL A 270 11.39 -17.82 7.09
CA VAL A 270 12.84 -17.70 7.24
C VAL A 270 13.23 -17.93 8.70
N GLU A 271 14.09 -18.88 8.98
CA GLU A 271 14.61 -19.12 10.33
C GLU A 271 15.63 -18.05 10.69
N ILE A 272 15.37 -17.30 11.77
CA ILE A 272 16.22 -16.20 12.23
C ILE A 272 16.39 -16.21 13.74
N ALA A 273 17.51 -15.65 14.22
CA ALA A 273 17.64 -15.29 15.62
C ALA A 273 16.79 -14.04 15.93
N LEU A 274 16.30 -13.90 17.17
CA LEU A 274 15.50 -12.77 17.61
C LEU A 274 16.14 -11.42 17.30
N ALA A 275 17.45 -11.30 17.52
CA ALA A 275 18.20 -10.08 17.27
C ALA A 275 18.23 -9.63 15.79
N ALA A 276 17.99 -10.56 14.87
CA ALA A 276 17.93 -10.27 13.42
C ALA A 276 16.56 -9.78 12.95
N ALA A 277 15.53 -9.82 13.78
CA ALA A 277 14.17 -9.47 13.38
C ALA A 277 14.04 -8.07 12.76
N LYS A 278 14.83 -7.10 13.21
CA LYS A 278 14.87 -5.73 12.67
C LYS A 278 15.23 -5.67 11.17
N ASP A 279 15.94 -6.66 10.66
CA ASP A 279 16.37 -6.74 9.26
C ASP A 279 15.35 -7.51 8.39
N HIS A 280 14.26 -8.00 9.02
CA HIS A 280 13.23 -8.83 8.41
C HIS A 280 11.83 -8.20 8.46
N VAL A 281 11.74 -6.86 8.38
CA VAL A 281 10.46 -6.16 8.31
C VAL A 281 9.65 -6.62 7.10
N ALA A 282 8.34 -6.83 7.28
CA ALA A 282 7.40 -7.39 6.32
C ALA A 282 7.76 -8.80 5.82
N ASP A 283 8.53 -9.55 6.59
CA ASP A 283 8.92 -10.90 6.27
C ASP A 283 8.20 -11.92 7.18
N LEU A 284 7.91 -13.09 6.62
CA LEU A 284 7.45 -14.23 7.40
C LEU A 284 8.66 -14.96 7.97
N VAL A 285 8.79 -14.95 9.28
CA VAL A 285 9.95 -15.50 9.99
C VAL A 285 9.55 -16.56 11.01
N LYS A 286 10.51 -17.42 11.35
CA LYS A 286 10.46 -18.32 12.49
C LYS A 286 11.64 -18.00 13.39
N ILE A 287 11.37 -17.56 14.62
CA ILE A 287 12.39 -17.25 15.61
C ILE A 287 12.96 -18.58 16.15
N THR A 288 14.27 -18.73 16.03
CA THR A 288 14.98 -19.94 16.50
C THR A 288 15.30 -19.91 17.98
N ASP A 289 15.35 -18.72 18.57
CA ASP A 289 15.56 -18.55 20.00
C ASP A 289 14.35 -19.07 20.79
N LYS A 290 14.62 -19.59 21.98
CA LYS A 290 13.62 -19.88 22.97
C LYS A 290 13.16 -18.57 23.61
N ILE A 291 11.90 -18.23 23.43
CA ILE A 291 11.30 -16.99 23.93
C ILE A 291 10.69 -17.25 25.31
N THR A 292 11.00 -16.40 26.27
CA THR A 292 10.23 -16.32 27.53
C THR A 292 9.42 -15.06 27.50
N VAL A 293 8.09 -15.19 27.49
CA VAL A 293 7.15 -14.06 27.35
C VAL A 293 7.25 -13.13 28.55
N VAL A 294 7.41 -11.84 28.27
CA VAL A 294 7.43 -10.75 29.27
C VAL A 294 6.16 -9.91 29.09
N LEU A 295 5.49 -9.60 30.19
CA LEU A 295 4.32 -8.72 30.24
C LEU A 295 4.73 -7.34 30.76
N ASP A 296 4.47 -6.30 29.97
CA ASP A 296 4.63 -4.90 30.39
C ASP A 296 3.48 -4.05 29.84
N ASN A 297 2.85 -3.25 30.72
CA ASN A 297 1.74 -2.36 30.34
C ASN A 297 0.65 -3.04 29.50
N ASN A 298 0.25 -4.25 29.86
CA ASN A 298 -0.72 -5.10 29.13
C ASN A 298 -0.29 -5.48 27.70
N LYS A 299 1.00 -5.45 27.42
CA LYS A 299 1.58 -5.89 26.16
C LYS A 299 2.57 -7.02 26.41
N PHE A 300 2.56 -8.00 25.51
CA PHE A 300 3.49 -9.13 25.57
C PHE A 300 4.69 -8.88 24.68
N TYR A 301 5.87 -9.24 25.17
CA TYR A 301 7.15 -9.07 24.49
C TYR A 301 7.94 -10.38 24.48
N THR A 302 8.85 -10.50 23.53
CA THR A 302 9.70 -11.68 23.36
C THR A 302 10.83 -11.78 24.38
N ASP A 303 11.18 -10.67 25.05
CA ASP A 303 12.27 -10.57 26.01
C ASP A 303 12.12 -9.34 26.91
N ALA A 304 13.00 -9.23 27.91
CA ALA A 304 13.04 -8.10 28.85
C ALA A 304 13.43 -6.76 28.20
N ASP A 305 14.19 -6.81 27.09
CA ASP A 305 14.60 -5.63 26.33
C ASP A 305 13.48 -5.14 25.38
N LYS A 306 12.36 -5.86 25.33
CA LYS A 306 11.19 -5.56 24.50
C LYS A 306 11.53 -5.47 23.01
N SER A 307 12.41 -6.37 22.54
CA SER A 307 12.90 -6.41 21.16
C SER A 307 11.76 -6.53 20.14
N LEU A 308 10.79 -7.42 20.41
CA LEU A 308 9.56 -7.54 19.63
C LEU A 308 8.35 -7.58 20.56
N GLN A 309 7.29 -6.81 20.24
CA GLN A 309 5.98 -7.01 20.82
C GLN A 309 5.30 -8.20 20.12
N ILE A 310 4.73 -9.13 20.88
CA ILE A 310 3.89 -10.20 20.34
C ILE A 310 2.47 -9.64 20.23
N TYR A 311 1.99 -9.40 18.99
CA TYR A 311 0.72 -8.74 18.75
C TYR A 311 -0.19 -9.53 17.82
N ASP A 312 -1.44 -9.78 18.25
CA ASP A 312 -2.45 -10.52 17.46
C ASP A 312 -3.08 -9.67 16.35
N ASN A 313 -2.25 -9.28 15.38
CA ASN A 313 -2.69 -8.47 14.23
C ASN A 313 -3.73 -9.19 13.37
N PHE A 314 -3.66 -10.51 13.30
CA PHE A 314 -4.53 -11.34 12.45
C PHE A 314 -5.76 -11.90 13.20
N LYS A 315 -5.97 -11.48 14.46
CA LYS A 315 -7.15 -11.85 15.29
C LYS A 315 -7.31 -13.37 15.47
N LEU A 316 -6.21 -14.07 15.66
CA LEU A 316 -6.18 -15.51 15.92
C LEU A 316 -6.75 -15.88 17.30
N LYS A 317 -6.86 -14.89 18.21
CA LYS A 317 -7.39 -15.06 19.57
C LYS A 317 -6.65 -16.13 20.38
N TYR A 318 -5.31 -16.21 20.20
CA TYR A 318 -4.48 -17.04 21.06
C TYR A 318 -4.35 -16.41 22.46
N THR A 319 -4.06 -17.24 23.46
CA THR A 319 -3.82 -16.79 24.84
C THR A 319 -2.37 -17.06 25.17
N ILE A 320 -1.65 -16.02 25.61
CA ILE A 320 -0.30 -16.09 26.17
C ILE A 320 -0.30 -15.40 27.53
N ALA A 321 0.61 -15.83 28.41
CA ALA A 321 0.79 -15.26 29.73
C ALA A 321 2.27 -14.93 29.98
N GLU A 322 2.53 -14.09 30.99
CA GLU A 322 3.88 -13.84 31.46
C GLU A 322 4.56 -15.14 31.90
N GLY A 323 5.81 -15.33 31.48
CA GLY A 323 6.59 -16.51 31.77
C GLY A 323 6.32 -17.70 30.84
N ASP A 324 5.35 -17.63 29.91
CA ASP A 324 5.18 -18.67 28.90
C ASP A 324 6.44 -18.81 28.06
N VAL A 325 6.73 -20.05 27.71
CA VAL A 325 7.89 -20.38 26.89
C VAL A 325 7.43 -20.76 25.50
N LEU A 326 7.88 -19.99 24.50
CA LEU A 326 7.57 -20.22 23.09
C LEU A 326 8.81 -20.71 22.36
N GLU A 327 8.67 -21.80 21.61
CA GLU A 327 9.71 -22.36 20.74
C GLU A 327 9.23 -22.32 19.29
N GLY A 328 10.07 -21.77 18.39
CA GLY A 328 9.73 -21.64 16.96
C GLY A 328 8.59 -20.65 16.69
N LEU A 329 8.52 -19.57 17.45
CA LEU A 329 7.55 -18.49 17.23
C LEU A 329 7.60 -18.04 15.78
N THR A 330 6.50 -18.28 15.03
CA THR A 330 6.39 -17.99 13.62
C THR A 330 5.38 -16.89 13.39
N GLY A 331 5.78 -15.86 12.64
CA GLY A 331 4.94 -14.68 12.39
C GLY A 331 5.55 -13.71 11.40
N VAL A 332 4.80 -12.67 11.09
CA VAL A 332 5.29 -11.56 10.25
C VAL A 332 5.85 -10.47 11.15
N VAL A 333 7.05 -9.98 10.83
CA VAL A 333 7.64 -8.83 11.52
C VAL A 333 7.05 -7.54 10.97
N ILE A 334 6.39 -6.76 11.84
CA ILE A 334 5.66 -5.56 11.48
C ILE A 334 6.18 -4.38 12.30
N PRO A 335 6.53 -3.24 11.70
CA PRO A 335 6.78 -2.02 12.44
C PRO A 335 5.45 -1.39 12.88
N TYR A 336 5.40 -0.92 14.10
CA TYR A 336 4.33 -0.10 14.60
C TYR A 336 4.91 1.11 15.34
N ASN A 337 4.98 2.25 14.67
CA ASN A 337 5.72 3.43 15.12
C ASN A 337 7.20 3.09 15.37
N ALA A 338 7.70 3.33 16.58
CA ALA A 338 9.09 3.04 16.95
C ALA A 338 9.30 1.60 17.46
N GLN A 339 8.21 0.80 17.60
CA GLN A 339 8.25 -0.58 18.09
C GLN A 339 8.23 -1.56 16.91
N LEU A 340 8.98 -2.66 17.02
CA LEU A 340 8.77 -3.81 16.17
C LEU A 340 7.80 -4.78 16.85
N GLU A 341 6.92 -5.35 16.05
CA GLU A 341 5.98 -6.39 16.44
C GLU A 341 6.26 -7.67 15.66
N ILE A 342 6.01 -8.81 16.28
CA ILE A 342 5.81 -10.07 15.55
C ILE A 342 4.32 -10.39 15.62
N ALA A 343 3.69 -10.52 14.44
CA ALA A 343 2.30 -10.93 14.29
C ALA A 343 2.25 -12.43 14.02
N PRO A 344 1.93 -13.28 15.01
CA PRO A 344 1.87 -14.73 14.83
C PRO A 344 0.86 -15.12 13.75
N ILE A 345 1.18 -16.16 12.98
CA ILE A 345 0.31 -16.70 11.91
C ILE A 345 -0.48 -17.93 12.34
N ALA A 346 -0.16 -18.49 13.50
CA ALA A 346 -0.83 -19.64 14.12
C ALA A 346 -0.85 -19.48 15.64
N ASN A 347 -1.60 -20.35 16.31
CA ASN A 347 -1.60 -20.36 17.78
C ASN A 347 -0.21 -20.68 18.32
N VAL A 348 0.39 -19.70 18.99
CA VAL A 348 1.77 -19.76 19.51
C VAL A 348 1.98 -20.82 20.62
N LEU A 349 0.91 -21.27 21.26
CA LEU A 349 0.94 -22.30 22.30
C LEU A 349 0.65 -23.71 21.76
N ALA A 350 0.39 -23.88 20.46
CA ALA A 350 0.16 -25.21 19.87
C ALA A 350 1.41 -26.12 19.94
N GLY A 351 2.55 -25.58 20.32
CA GLY A 351 3.79 -26.29 20.54
C GLY A 351 3.94 -26.99 21.90
N ILE A 352 2.95 -26.95 22.79
CA ILE A 352 2.91 -27.83 23.98
C ILE A 352 2.41 -29.22 23.56
N SER A 353 2.87 -29.72 22.43
CA SER A 353 2.57 -31.11 22.02
C SER A 353 3.55 -32.16 22.52
N ASP A 354 4.65 -31.77 23.12
CA ASP A 354 5.59 -32.74 23.67
C ASP A 354 6.17 -32.31 25.03
N ILE A 355 5.35 -32.38 26.09
CA ILE A 355 5.93 -32.85 27.33
C ILE A 355 6.26 -34.32 27.05
N LYS A 356 7.41 -34.58 26.48
CA LYS A 356 8.11 -35.82 26.69
C LYS A 356 8.57 -35.85 28.15
N ALA A 357 7.61 -36.06 29.06
CA ALA A 357 7.99 -36.64 30.32
C ALA A 357 8.70 -37.91 29.96
N ASP A 358 9.99 -38.02 30.33
CA ASP A 358 10.73 -39.27 30.22
C ASP A 358 9.81 -40.39 30.71
N ALA A 359 9.54 -41.37 29.83
CA ALA A 359 8.50 -42.37 30.06
C ALA A 359 8.76 -43.24 31.29
N ALA A 360 9.95 -43.10 31.91
CA ALA A 360 10.36 -43.81 33.11
C ALA A 360 9.82 -43.23 34.41
N ASP A 361 9.65 -41.86 34.52
CA ASP A 361 9.29 -41.18 35.77
C ASP A 361 7.91 -40.51 35.78
N ALA A 362 7.11 -40.75 34.76
CA ALA A 362 5.79 -40.15 34.68
C ALA A 362 4.88 -40.61 35.82
N PRO A 363 4.22 -39.73 36.55
CA PRO A 363 3.35 -40.10 37.64
C PRO A 363 2.17 -40.95 37.17
N VAL A 364 1.87 -42.01 37.94
CA VAL A 364 0.74 -42.89 37.69
C VAL A 364 -0.43 -42.46 38.56
N TYR A 365 -1.62 -42.40 37.96
CA TYR A 365 -2.86 -42.05 38.64
C TYR A 365 -3.85 -43.19 38.59
N ASN A 366 -4.61 -43.39 39.65
CA ASN A 366 -5.78 -44.29 39.61
C ASN A 366 -6.92 -43.68 38.80
N LEU A 367 -7.99 -44.43 38.56
CA LEU A 367 -9.16 -43.95 37.81
C LEU A 367 -9.89 -42.83 38.51
N GLY A 368 -9.67 -42.55 39.76
CA GLY A 368 -10.20 -41.46 40.56
C GLY A 368 -9.31 -40.20 40.51
N GLY A 369 -8.25 -40.18 39.69
CA GLY A 369 -7.35 -39.02 39.54
C GLY A 369 -6.29 -38.87 40.67
N GLN A 370 -6.20 -39.79 41.59
CA GLN A 370 -5.22 -39.70 42.68
C GLN A 370 -3.88 -40.32 42.24
N ARG A 371 -2.78 -39.64 42.54
CA ARG A 371 -1.43 -40.13 42.27
C ARG A 371 -1.12 -41.39 43.10
N VAL A 372 -0.53 -42.39 42.44
CA VAL A 372 -0.18 -43.67 43.05
C VAL A 372 1.33 -43.82 43.07
N ALA A 373 1.92 -43.97 44.25
CA ALA A 373 3.36 -44.11 44.41
C ALA A 373 3.89 -45.47 43.90
N ALA A 374 3.08 -46.50 43.98
CA ALA A 374 3.39 -47.82 43.43
C ALA A 374 2.11 -48.46 42.88
N ALA A 375 2.09 -48.74 41.58
CA ALA A 375 0.93 -49.34 40.93
C ALA A 375 0.88 -50.82 41.24
N LYS A 376 -0.21 -51.27 41.90
CA LYS A 376 -0.55 -52.69 42.10
C LYS A 376 -1.37 -53.19 40.91
N LYS A 377 -1.68 -54.50 40.86
CA LYS A 377 -2.56 -55.05 39.82
C LYS A 377 -3.81 -54.21 39.65
N GLY A 378 -4.04 -53.67 38.43
CA GLY A 378 -5.17 -52.78 38.18
C GLY A 378 -5.00 -51.89 36.94
N ILE A 379 -5.94 -50.97 36.76
CA ILE A 379 -5.98 -50.01 35.65
C ILE A 379 -5.61 -48.64 36.19
N TYR A 380 -4.72 -47.96 35.52
CA TYR A 380 -4.18 -46.64 35.88
C TYR A 380 -4.12 -45.75 34.64
N ILE A 381 -3.88 -44.47 34.88
CA ILE A 381 -3.58 -43.48 33.84
C ILE A 381 -2.13 -43.03 34.01
N ARG A 382 -1.34 -43.11 32.94
CA ARG A 382 0.04 -42.62 32.85
C ARG A 382 0.21 -41.86 31.55
N ASN A 383 0.67 -40.63 31.57
CA ASN A 383 0.78 -39.76 30.37
C ASN A 383 -0.52 -39.69 29.57
N GLY A 384 -1.67 -39.55 30.25
CA GLY A 384 -2.98 -39.49 29.58
C GLY A 384 -3.45 -40.80 28.94
N LYS A 385 -2.68 -41.87 29.02
CA LYS A 385 -3.00 -43.19 28.44
C LYS A 385 -3.35 -44.20 29.49
N LYS A 386 -4.23 -45.13 29.14
CA LYS A 386 -4.58 -46.27 29.97
C LYS A 386 -3.35 -47.21 30.12
N TYR A 387 -2.97 -47.47 31.36
CA TYR A 387 -1.87 -48.33 31.76
C TYR A 387 -2.40 -49.48 32.60
N ILE A 388 -2.09 -50.72 32.25
CA ILE A 388 -2.59 -51.91 32.94
C ILE A 388 -1.40 -52.62 33.59
N VAL A 389 -1.48 -52.76 34.91
CA VAL A 389 -0.55 -53.63 35.69
C VAL A 389 -1.23 -54.96 35.88
N LYS A 390 -0.62 -56.03 35.39
CA LYS A 390 -1.11 -57.41 35.46
C LYS A 390 -0.72 -58.07 36.79
#